data_a94db950c92462d5c2e222b9ae40c9ee
#
_entry.id   a94db950c92462d5c2e222b9ae40c9ee
#
_cell.length_a   1.000
_cell.length_b   1.000
_cell.length_c   1.000
_cell.angle_alpha   90.00
_cell.angle_beta   90.00
_cell.angle_gamma   90.00
#
_symmetry.space_group_name_H-M   'P 1'
#
loop_
_entity.id
_entity.type
_entity.pdbx_description
1 polymer ?
#
loop_
_entity_poly.entity_id
_entity_poly.type
_entity_poly.pdbx_seq_one_letter_code
_entity_poly.pdbx_strand_id
1 'polypeptide(L)'
;MKMIKDKYLVVGADFAGYPLKEAVVAHLKEKGWKITDLGVVADSDSNDTENMFHRVGLRVGAEISEGNFERALLFCGTGMGIHIAASKCPRVHAGVVESVPAALRAITGNGVNVLAMGAFYVAPAMGCDIADAYLGASLGSGYEWWHNFYEFHKLAIDELDAFDYEEYKKNGFKVEHL
;
A
#
# COMPACT_ATOMS: atom_id res chain seq x y z
N MET A 1 -14.34 -6.85 -10.05
CA MET A 1 -13.09 -6.17 -9.70
C MET A 1 -13.18 -4.71 -10.16
N LYS A 2 -13.14 -3.75 -9.24
CA LYS A 2 -13.14 -2.34 -9.63
C LYS A 2 -11.69 -1.96 -9.97
N MET A 3 -11.42 -1.64 -11.22
CA MET A 3 -10.21 -0.86 -11.56
C MET A 3 -10.30 0.47 -10.82
N ILE A 4 -9.16 1.06 -10.45
CA ILE A 4 -9.10 2.40 -9.88
C ILE A 4 -9.80 3.36 -10.85
N LYS A 5 -11.06 3.68 -10.55
CA LYS A 5 -11.97 4.26 -11.56
C LYS A 5 -11.56 5.64 -12.02
N ASP A 6 -10.89 6.44 -11.22
CA ASP A 6 -10.68 7.87 -11.52
C ASP A 6 -9.24 8.35 -11.30
N LYS A 7 -8.27 7.42 -11.22
CA LYS A 7 -6.87 7.75 -10.94
C LYS A 7 -6.69 8.61 -9.66
N TYR A 8 -7.49 8.31 -8.62
CA TYR A 8 -7.30 8.89 -7.29
C TYR A 8 -6.38 8.02 -6.45
N LEU A 9 -5.41 8.64 -5.80
CA LEU A 9 -4.42 7.98 -4.98
C LEU A 9 -4.12 8.80 -3.73
N VAL A 10 -4.03 8.15 -2.58
CA VAL A 10 -3.47 8.76 -1.37
C VAL A 10 -2.01 8.36 -1.22
N VAL A 11 -1.18 9.31 -0.83
CA VAL A 11 0.25 9.06 -0.57
C VAL A 11 0.65 9.64 0.78
N GLY A 12 1.75 9.13 1.33
CA GLY A 12 2.34 9.68 2.54
C GLY A 12 3.83 9.35 2.65
N ALA A 13 4.59 10.27 3.22
CA ALA A 13 6.01 10.07 3.53
C ALA A 13 6.38 10.73 4.84
N ASP A 14 7.36 10.15 5.55
CA ASP A 14 8.16 10.89 6.54
C ASP A 14 9.29 11.68 5.83
N PHE A 15 10.14 12.37 6.60
CA PHE A 15 11.25 13.13 6.04
C PHE A 15 12.25 12.28 5.27
N ALA A 16 12.51 11.05 5.69
CA ALA A 16 13.43 10.15 4.98
C ALA A 16 12.87 9.67 3.64
N GLY A 17 11.55 9.47 3.56
CA GLY A 17 10.85 9.05 2.35
C GLY A 17 10.48 10.20 1.40
N TYR A 18 10.51 11.45 1.90
CA TYR A 18 10.05 12.63 1.17
C TYR A 18 10.66 12.77 -0.24
N PRO A 19 11.99 12.67 -0.43
CA PRO A 19 12.58 12.85 -1.77
C PRO A 19 12.08 11.82 -2.80
N LEU A 20 11.91 10.57 -2.38
CA LEU A 20 11.38 9.52 -3.24
C LEU A 20 9.91 9.73 -3.55
N LYS A 21 9.12 10.13 -2.53
CA LYS A 21 7.70 10.48 -2.71
C LYS A 21 7.53 11.59 -3.76
N GLU A 22 8.30 12.67 -3.67
CA GLU A 22 8.18 13.79 -4.61
C GLU A 22 8.45 13.36 -6.06
N ALA A 23 9.47 12.55 -6.29
CA ALA A 23 9.79 12.04 -7.62
C ALA A 23 8.64 11.17 -8.18
N VAL A 24 8.10 10.25 -7.38
CA VAL A 24 7.00 9.37 -7.79
C VAL A 24 5.70 10.16 -7.98
N VAL A 25 5.40 11.12 -7.10
CA VAL A 25 4.21 11.97 -7.22
C VAL A 25 4.26 12.83 -8.49
N ALA A 26 5.41 13.43 -8.81
CA ALA A 26 5.58 14.20 -10.04
C ALA A 26 5.30 13.34 -11.26
N HIS A 27 5.92 12.15 -11.35
CA HIS A 27 5.71 11.18 -12.41
C HIS A 27 4.24 10.77 -12.57
N LEU A 28 3.56 10.48 -11.48
CA LEU A 28 2.15 10.08 -11.50
C LEU A 28 1.22 11.22 -11.91
N LYS A 29 1.50 12.45 -11.47
CA LYS A 29 0.74 13.64 -11.90
C LYS A 29 0.83 13.86 -13.41
N GLU A 30 2.00 13.69 -14.03
CA GLU A 30 2.17 13.75 -15.47
C GLU A 30 1.33 12.71 -16.22
N LYS A 31 1.07 11.56 -15.58
CA LYS A 31 0.19 10.49 -16.07
C LYS A 31 -1.29 10.70 -15.75
N GLY A 32 -1.63 11.85 -15.16
CA GLY A 32 -3.01 12.26 -14.87
C GLY A 32 -3.58 11.69 -13.59
N TRP A 33 -2.74 11.23 -12.64
CA TRP A 33 -3.18 10.84 -11.30
C TRP A 33 -3.53 12.06 -10.45
N LYS A 34 -4.60 11.96 -9.70
CA LYS A 34 -5.02 12.92 -8.68
C LYS A 34 -4.53 12.44 -7.32
N ILE A 35 -3.61 13.18 -6.73
CA ILE A 35 -2.88 12.79 -5.54
C ILE A 35 -3.38 13.57 -4.32
N THR A 36 -3.79 12.86 -3.28
CA THR A 36 -3.96 13.40 -1.92
C THR A 36 -2.72 13.04 -1.12
N ASP A 37 -1.95 14.03 -0.71
CA ASP A 37 -0.72 13.84 0.06
C ASP A 37 -0.99 14.12 1.55
N LEU A 38 -0.79 13.12 2.39
CA LEU A 38 -0.96 13.16 3.84
C LEU A 38 0.37 13.07 4.61
N GLY A 39 1.49 13.21 3.92
CA GLY A 39 2.83 13.13 4.50
C GLY A 39 3.55 14.48 4.56
N VAL A 40 4.86 14.42 4.72
CA VAL A 40 5.77 15.57 4.70
C VAL A 40 5.69 16.26 3.33
N VAL A 41 5.59 17.57 3.36
CA VAL A 41 5.68 18.47 2.20
C VAL A 41 6.85 19.45 2.38
N ALA A 42 7.17 20.26 1.36
CA ALA A 42 8.36 21.11 1.32
C ALA A 42 8.52 22.02 2.58
N ASP A 43 7.42 22.55 3.08
CA ASP A 43 7.42 23.50 4.21
C ASP A 43 7.09 22.84 5.56
N SER A 44 7.14 21.51 5.65
CA SER A 44 6.87 20.76 6.89
C SER A 44 7.94 21.04 7.94
N ASP A 45 7.51 21.30 9.19
CA ASP A 45 8.43 21.42 10.33
C ASP A 45 9.04 20.06 10.67
N SER A 46 10.38 19.97 10.68
CA SER A 46 11.12 18.75 11.03
C SER A 46 10.94 18.31 12.48
N ASN A 47 10.48 19.20 13.36
CA ASN A 47 10.18 18.91 14.77
C ASN A 47 8.73 18.48 14.99
N ASP A 48 7.87 18.61 13.97
CA ASP A 48 6.48 18.18 14.09
C ASP A 48 6.39 16.65 14.12
N THR A 49 6.00 16.14 15.29
CA THR A 49 5.87 14.68 15.51
C THR A 49 4.76 14.05 14.66
N GLU A 50 3.82 14.82 14.10
CA GLU A 50 2.80 14.34 13.16
C GLU A 50 3.43 13.85 11.85
N ASN A 51 4.64 14.29 11.54
CA ASN A 51 5.41 13.88 10.36
C ASN A 51 6.25 12.60 10.56
N MET A 52 6.20 11.98 11.73
CA MET A 52 6.86 10.69 11.98
C MET A 52 6.22 9.56 11.18
N PHE A 53 7.03 8.64 10.66
CA PHE A 53 6.62 7.54 9.79
C PHE A 53 5.38 6.79 10.29
N HIS A 54 5.29 6.50 11.59
CA HIS A 54 4.19 5.73 12.14
C HIS A 54 2.87 6.52 12.15
N ARG A 55 2.90 7.83 12.39
CA ARG A 55 1.70 8.67 12.35
C ARG A 55 1.21 8.88 10.93
N VAL A 56 2.14 9.09 9.99
CA VAL A 56 1.81 9.14 8.56
C VAL A 56 1.22 7.81 8.09
N GLY A 57 1.82 6.69 8.48
CA GLY A 57 1.31 5.36 8.13
C GLY A 57 -0.10 5.10 8.66
N LEU A 58 -0.38 5.45 9.93
CA LEU A 58 -1.73 5.32 10.51
C LEU A 58 -2.74 6.21 9.78
N ARG A 59 -2.38 7.45 9.44
CA ARG A 59 -3.26 8.40 8.75
C ARG A 59 -3.66 7.91 7.36
N VAL A 60 -2.69 7.44 6.58
CA VAL A 60 -2.95 6.86 5.25
C VAL A 60 -3.69 5.53 5.36
N GLY A 61 -3.33 4.69 6.34
CA GLY A 61 -4.04 3.44 6.59
C GLY A 61 -5.52 3.65 6.93
N ALA A 62 -5.85 4.69 7.69
CA ALA A 62 -7.22 5.05 8.00
C ALA A 62 -8.03 5.40 6.72
N GLU A 63 -7.46 6.16 5.79
CA GLU A 63 -8.13 6.50 4.52
C GLU A 63 -8.47 5.26 3.68
N ILE A 64 -7.58 4.27 3.65
CA ILE A 64 -7.83 2.99 2.99
C ILE A 64 -8.88 2.18 3.76
N SER A 65 -8.77 2.13 5.08
CA SER A 65 -9.69 1.39 5.95
C SER A 65 -11.13 1.92 5.85
N GLU A 66 -11.31 3.23 5.75
CA GLU A 66 -12.62 3.88 5.57
C GLU A 66 -13.14 3.79 4.12
N GLY A 67 -12.33 3.29 3.17
CA GLY A 67 -12.71 3.16 1.77
C GLY A 67 -12.72 4.46 0.98
N ASN A 68 -12.07 5.52 1.50
CA ASN A 68 -11.93 6.80 0.81
C ASN A 68 -11.04 6.70 -0.41
N PHE A 69 -10.05 5.78 -0.37
CA PHE A 69 -9.17 5.45 -1.49
C PHE A 69 -9.05 3.93 -1.65
N GLU A 70 -8.89 3.48 -2.89
CA GLU A 70 -8.69 2.05 -3.20
C GLU A 70 -7.24 1.62 -2.99
N ARG A 71 -6.26 2.54 -3.15
CA ARG A 71 -4.82 2.27 -3.02
C ARG A 71 -4.06 3.45 -2.45
N ALA A 72 -2.93 3.12 -1.84
CA ALA A 72 -1.98 4.09 -1.31
C ALA A 72 -0.53 3.75 -1.67
N LEU A 73 0.32 4.79 -1.72
CA LEU A 73 1.77 4.66 -1.73
C LEU A 73 2.35 5.33 -0.48
N LEU A 74 3.22 4.62 0.21
CA LEU A 74 3.90 5.09 1.41
C LEU A 74 5.41 5.08 1.22
N PHE A 75 6.08 6.07 1.82
CA PHE A 75 7.53 6.23 1.68
C PHE A 75 8.14 6.58 3.04
N CYS A 76 9.20 5.87 3.42
CA CYS A 76 10.06 6.26 4.54
C CYS A 76 11.51 5.84 4.23
N GLY A 77 12.42 5.88 5.19
CA GLY A 77 13.80 5.46 4.96
C GLY A 77 13.90 4.02 4.44
N THR A 78 13.22 3.09 5.09
CA THR A 78 13.26 1.65 4.76
C THR A 78 11.96 1.09 4.16
N GLY A 79 10.88 1.84 4.18
CA GLY A 79 9.53 1.33 3.86
C GLY A 79 8.88 0.51 4.99
N MET A 80 9.70 -0.03 5.91
CA MET A 80 9.24 -1.02 6.91
C MET A 80 8.39 -0.40 8.03
N GLY A 81 8.86 0.67 8.67
CA GLY A 81 8.14 1.26 9.80
C GLY A 81 6.78 1.84 9.42
N ILE A 82 6.71 2.50 8.28
CA ILE A 82 5.47 3.12 7.80
C ILE A 82 4.43 2.06 7.39
N HIS A 83 4.88 0.95 6.78
CA HIS A 83 4.05 -0.19 6.43
C HIS A 83 3.46 -0.87 7.69
N ILE A 84 4.29 -1.12 8.72
CA ILE A 84 3.83 -1.70 9.99
C ILE A 84 2.72 -0.84 10.61
N ALA A 85 2.88 0.48 10.56
CA ALA A 85 1.88 1.41 11.08
C ALA A 85 0.56 1.33 10.28
N ALA A 86 0.61 1.41 8.95
CA ALA A 86 -0.58 1.30 8.12
C ALA A 86 -1.33 -0.02 8.31
N SER A 87 -0.60 -1.13 8.50
CA SER A 87 -1.16 -2.47 8.75
C SER A 87 -1.94 -2.60 10.07
N LYS A 88 -1.92 -1.57 10.94
CA LYS A 88 -2.76 -1.56 12.15
C LYS A 88 -4.22 -1.19 11.88
N CYS A 89 -4.49 -0.62 10.73
CA CYS A 89 -5.85 -0.29 10.32
C CYS A 89 -6.55 -1.51 9.71
N PRO A 90 -7.82 -1.78 10.04
CA PRO A 90 -8.58 -2.90 9.47
C PRO A 90 -8.62 -2.86 7.94
N ARG A 91 -8.60 -4.00 7.29
CA ARG A 91 -8.67 -4.15 5.82
C ARG A 91 -7.50 -3.48 5.06
N VAL A 92 -6.42 -3.15 5.76
CA VAL A 92 -5.19 -2.66 5.16
C VAL A 92 -4.23 -3.82 4.93
N HIS A 93 -4.00 -4.13 3.67
CA HIS A 93 -3.02 -5.11 3.20
C HIS A 93 -1.79 -4.33 2.72
N ALA A 94 -0.89 -4.04 3.65
CA ALA A 94 0.32 -3.30 3.32
C ALA A 94 1.48 -4.23 2.96
N GLY A 95 2.30 -3.82 1.98
CA GLY A 95 3.50 -4.55 1.57
C GLY A 95 4.66 -3.62 1.29
N VAL A 96 5.88 -4.03 1.70
CA VAL A 96 7.13 -3.33 1.36
C VAL A 96 7.73 -3.96 0.12
N VAL A 97 8.11 -3.13 -0.86
CA VAL A 97 8.71 -3.60 -2.12
C VAL A 97 9.89 -2.73 -2.54
N GLU A 98 10.84 -3.36 -3.23
CA GLU A 98 12.07 -2.73 -3.72
C GLU A 98 12.31 -2.99 -5.22
N SER A 99 11.36 -3.64 -5.89
CA SER A 99 11.49 -3.98 -7.31
C SER A 99 10.13 -4.10 -8.00
N VAL A 100 10.13 -3.95 -9.32
CA VAL A 100 8.93 -4.11 -10.16
C VAL A 100 8.32 -5.51 -10.03
N PRO A 101 9.08 -6.63 -10.06
CA PRO A 101 8.49 -7.96 -9.86
C PRO A 101 7.82 -8.13 -8.50
N ALA A 102 8.41 -7.56 -7.43
CA ALA A 102 7.81 -7.59 -6.09
C ALA A 102 6.50 -6.78 -6.04
N ALA A 103 6.47 -5.60 -6.66
CA ALA A 103 5.28 -4.76 -6.75
C ALA A 103 4.14 -5.45 -7.51
N LEU A 104 4.45 -6.05 -8.66
CA LEU A 104 3.48 -6.84 -9.42
C LEU A 104 2.93 -8.00 -8.57
N ARG A 105 3.80 -8.75 -7.90
CA ARG A 105 3.34 -9.90 -7.09
C ARG A 105 2.54 -9.46 -5.86
N ALA A 106 2.89 -8.33 -5.25
CA ALA A 106 2.14 -7.77 -4.13
C ALA A 106 0.68 -7.51 -4.47
N ILE A 107 0.41 -6.94 -5.65
CA ILE A 107 -0.97 -6.66 -6.08
C ILE A 107 -1.64 -7.88 -6.72
N THR A 108 -0.95 -8.60 -7.61
CA THR A 108 -1.59 -9.67 -8.39
C THR A 108 -1.88 -10.93 -7.58
N GLY A 109 -1.07 -11.23 -6.57
CA GLY A 109 -1.20 -12.43 -5.75
C GLY A 109 -1.65 -12.18 -4.32
N ASN A 110 -1.47 -10.97 -3.77
CA ASN A 110 -1.80 -10.70 -2.36
C ASN A 110 -2.79 -9.55 -2.18
N GLY A 111 -3.22 -8.91 -3.25
CA GLY A 111 -4.20 -7.82 -3.17
C GLY A 111 -3.74 -6.63 -2.32
N VAL A 112 -2.42 -6.40 -2.22
CA VAL A 112 -1.86 -5.28 -1.45
C VAL A 112 -2.51 -3.97 -1.90
N ASN A 113 -3.14 -3.27 -0.96
CA ASN A 113 -3.78 -1.98 -1.21
C ASN A 113 -2.98 -0.78 -0.70
N VAL A 114 -1.92 -1.03 0.10
CA VAL A 114 -0.96 -0.02 0.55
C VAL A 114 0.46 -0.49 0.23
N LEU A 115 1.11 0.13 -0.75
CA LEU A 115 2.48 -0.23 -1.15
C LEU A 115 3.47 0.73 -0.51
N ALA A 116 4.46 0.21 0.22
CA ALA A 116 5.51 0.99 0.86
C ALA A 116 6.86 0.81 0.17
N MET A 117 7.61 1.90 0.01
CA MET A 117 8.96 1.93 -0.56
C MET A 117 9.95 2.59 0.39
N GLY A 118 11.18 2.06 0.42
CA GLY A 118 12.28 2.59 1.21
C GLY A 118 13.21 3.46 0.38
N ALA A 119 13.29 4.76 0.70
CA ALA A 119 14.14 5.71 -0.03
C ALA A 119 15.65 5.43 0.12
N PHE A 120 16.05 4.61 1.10
CA PHE A 120 17.44 4.19 1.24
C PHE A 120 17.85 3.10 0.25
N TYR A 121 16.89 2.41 -0.36
CA TYR A 121 17.09 1.25 -1.23
C TYR A 121 16.57 1.47 -2.64
N VAL A 122 15.53 2.28 -2.81
CA VAL A 122 14.83 2.49 -4.08
C VAL A 122 15.20 3.85 -4.65
N ALA A 123 15.89 3.85 -5.80
CA ALA A 123 16.18 5.07 -6.54
C ALA A 123 14.90 5.64 -7.19
N PRO A 124 14.83 6.96 -7.47
CA PRO A 124 13.63 7.61 -8.01
C PRO A 124 13.06 6.95 -9.28
N ALA A 125 13.90 6.59 -10.26
CA ALA A 125 13.46 5.93 -11.48
C ALA A 125 12.80 4.57 -11.19
N MET A 126 13.42 3.75 -10.34
CA MET A 126 12.85 2.47 -9.90
C MET A 126 11.54 2.67 -9.13
N GLY A 127 11.45 3.71 -8.30
CA GLY A 127 10.20 4.04 -7.58
C GLY A 127 9.06 4.38 -8.52
N CYS A 128 9.33 5.09 -9.61
CA CYS A 128 8.35 5.37 -10.66
C CYS A 128 7.90 4.09 -11.37
N ASP A 129 8.83 3.21 -11.75
CA ASP A 129 8.52 1.93 -12.40
C ASP A 129 7.72 0.99 -11.48
N ILE A 130 8.05 0.95 -10.19
CA ILE A 130 7.31 0.22 -9.15
C ILE A 130 5.87 0.74 -9.05
N ALA A 131 5.70 2.07 -8.98
CA ALA A 131 4.38 2.69 -8.88
C ALA A 131 3.52 2.39 -10.12
N ASP A 132 4.09 2.50 -11.31
CA ASP A 132 3.40 2.17 -12.57
C ASP A 132 2.95 0.70 -12.60
N ALA A 133 3.83 -0.22 -12.24
CA ALA A 133 3.53 -1.65 -12.23
C ALA A 133 2.42 -1.98 -11.23
N TYR A 134 2.49 -1.43 -10.02
CA TYR A 134 1.50 -1.63 -8.97
C TYR A 134 0.13 -1.05 -9.33
N LEU A 135 0.11 0.17 -9.86
CA LEU A 135 -1.13 0.87 -10.20
C LEU A 135 -1.77 0.38 -11.50
N GLY A 136 -0.96 -0.21 -12.40
CA GLY A 136 -1.41 -0.78 -13.67
C GLY A 136 -1.96 -2.21 -13.59
N ALA A 137 -1.83 -2.88 -12.44
CA ALA A 137 -2.27 -4.26 -12.25
C ALA A 137 -3.36 -4.39 -11.18
N SER A 138 -3.93 -5.57 -11.05
CA SER A 138 -4.96 -5.90 -10.07
C SER A 138 -4.85 -7.37 -9.66
N LEU A 139 -5.57 -7.78 -8.62
CA LEU A 139 -5.59 -9.18 -8.19
C LEU A 139 -5.91 -10.10 -9.36
N GLY A 140 -5.08 -11.11 -9.57
CA GLY A 140 -5.20 -12.09 -10.65
C GLY A 140 -4.62 -11.66 -12.01
N SER A 141 -4.25 -10.39 -12.21
CA SER A 141 -3.68 -9.94 -13.50
C SER A 141 -2.45 -10.76 -13.89
N GLY A 142 -2.42 -11.26 -15.14
CA GLY A 142 -1.34 -12.07 -15.69
C GLY A 142 -1.37 -13.55 -15.29
N TYR A 143 -2.40 -13.99 -14.55
CA TYR A 143 -2.57 -15.37 -14.09
C TYR A 143 -3.88 -16.00 -14.59
N GLU A 144 -4.44 -15.49 -15.67
CA GLU A 144 -5.70 -15.97 -16.28
C GLU A 144 -5.61 -17.44 -16.74
N TRP A 145 -4.40 -17.93 -16.99
CA TRP A 145 -4.10 -19.30 -17.36
C TRP A 145 -4.14 -20.27 -16.18
N TRP A 146 -4.08 -19.78 -14.93
CA TRP A 146 -4.13 -20.62 -13.73
C TRP A 146 -5.56 -20.65 -13.19
N HIS A 147 -6.21 -21.77 -13.40
CA HIS A 147 -7.58 -21.99 -12.92
C HIS A 147 -7.68 -21.78 -11.40
N ASN A 148 -8.67 -21.03 -10.96
CA ASN A 148 -8.91 -20.67 -9.56
C ASN A 148 -7.83 -19.78 -8.89
N PHE A 149 -6.90 -19.16 -9.63
CA PHE A 149 -5.90 -18.28 -9.01
C PHE A 149 -6.55 -17.09 -8.28
N TYR A 150 -7.50 -16.44 -8.95
CA TYR A 150 -8.21 -15.30 -8.39
C TYR A 150 -9.01 -15.68 -7.15
N GLU A 151 -9.83 -16.74 -7.22
CA GLU A 151 -10.70 -17.22 -6.15
C GLU A 151 -9.90 -17.63 -4.93
N PHE A 152 -8.78 -18.34 -5.12
CA PHE A 152 -7.89 -18.75 -4.04
C PHE A 152 -7.31 -17.53 -3.27
N HIS A 153 -6.80 -16.53 -3.98
CA HIS A 153 -6.22 -15.36 -3.34
C HIS A 153 -7.30 -14.43 -2.76
N LYS A 154 -8.46 -14.35 -3.41
CA LYS A 154 -9.62 -13.59 -2.91
C LYS A 154 -10.14 -14.16 -1.59
N LEU A 155 -10.25 -15.48 -1.49
CA LEU A 155 -10.63 -16.16 -0.23
C LEU A 155 -9.67 -15.79 0.90
N ALA A 156 -8.35 -15.86 0.66
CA ALA A 156 -7.36 -15.49 1.66
C ALA A 156 -7.49 -14.04 2.12
N ILE A 157 -7.78 -13.12 1.19
CA ILE A 157 -8.01 -11.70 1.51
C ILE A 157 -9.27 -11.53 2.37
N ASP A 158 -10.37 -12.20 2.02
CA ASP A 158 -11.62 -12.11 2.75
C ASP A 158 -11.50 -12.67 4.17
N GLU A 159 -10.80 -13.80 4.35
CA GLU A 159 -10.50 -14.36 5.67
C GLU A 159 -9.62 -13.42 6.51
N LEU A 160 -8.63 -12.76 5.91
CA LEU A 160 -7.79 -11.77 6.59
C LEU A 160 -8.58 -10.49 6.96
N ASP A 161 -9.50 -10.06 6.12
CA ASP A 161 -10.36 -8.90 6.39
C ASP A 161 -11.38 -9.16 7.52
N ALA A 162 -11.81 -10.42 7.66
CA ALA A 162 -12.71 -10.88 8.71
C ALA A 162 -11.99 -11.31 9.99
N PHE A 163 -10.66 -11.33 10.01
CA PHE A 163 -9.88 -11.89 11.11
C PHE A 163 -10.09 -11.15 12.43
N ASP A 164 -10.52 -11.90 13.45
CA ASP A 164 -10.57 -11.49 14.86
C ASP A 164 -9.67 -12.40 15.70
N TYR A 165 -8.68 -11.82 16.37
CA TYR A 165 -7.71 -12.59 17.16
C TYR A 165 -8.33 -13.31 18.35
N GLU A 166 -9.29 -12.70 19.05
CA GLU A 166 -9.91 -13.30 20.23
C GLU A 166 -10.82 -14.49 19.82
N GLU A 167 -11.49 -14.38 18.69
CA GLU A 167 -12.25 -15.48 18.13
C GLU A 167 -11.34 -16.61 17.64
N TYR A 168 -10.29 -16.28 16.89
CA TYR A 168 -9.27 -17.25 16.46
C TYR A 168 -8.68 -18.04 17.63
N LYS A 169 -8.38 -17.36 18.75
CA LYS A 169 -7.88 -17.99 19.97
C LYS A 169 -8.92 -18.90 20.61
N LYS A 170 -10.20 -18.49 20.70
CA LYS A 170 -11.30 -19.31 21.21
C LYS A 170 -11.48 -20.59 20.40
N ASN A 171 -11.28 -20.52 19.08
CA ASN A 171 -11.40 -21.65 18.15
C ASN A 171 -10.14 -22.52 18.09
N GLY A 172 -9.25 -22.42 19.08
CA GLY A 172 -8.03 -23.21 19.17
C GLY A 172 -7.03 -22.94 18.04
N PHE A 173 -6.93 -21.68 17.59
CA PHE A 173 -6.06 -21.21 16.51
C PHE A 173 -6.37 -21.88 15.16
N LYS A 174 -7.64 -22.01 14.87
CA LYS A 174 -8.13 -22.49 13.57
C LYS A 174 -8.97 -21.41 12.92
N VAL A 175 -8.78 -21.19 11.62
CA VAL A 175 -9.68 -20.39 10.79
C VAL A 175 -10.86 -21.31 10.43
N GLU A 176 -12.06 -20.94 10.82
CA GLU A 176 -13.27 -21.58 10.32
C GLU A 176 -13.53 -21.01 8.92
N HIS A 177 -13.64 -21.91 7.93
CA HIS A 177 -13.92 -21.48 6.55
C HIS A 177 -15.24 -20.70 6.49
N LEU A 178 -15.18 -19.51 5.89
CA LEU A 178 -16.34 -18.71 5.54
C LEU A 178 -17.22 -19.39 4.48
#